data_03bc2534dc8442c9403eb89d30b8bdca
#
_entry.id   03bc2534dc8442c9403eb89d30b8bdca
#
_cell.length_a   1.000
_cell.length_b   1.000
_cell.length_c   1.000
_cell.angle_alpha   90.00
_cell.angle_beta   90.00
_cell.angle_gamma   90.00
#
_symmetry.space_group_name_H-M   'P 1'
#
loop_
_entity.id
_entity.type
_entity.pdbx_description
1 polymer ?
#
loop_
_entity_poly.entity_id
_entity_poly.type
_entity_poly.pdbx_seq_one_letter_code
_entity_poly.pdbx_strand_id
1 'polypeptide(L)'
;MAPTCENALDHVVVMMFENRSFDNLLGRLYEPGEVDAFEGVAGKDLANPIPDWADDGPERGSVHYDVATSMNTPSLDPGEEYPHVNTQLFNVLDKPGQASFGPPYNAPPAGTRPTMDGFVADYISTWWASTGRQPFFQEYRQIMAGYTPEQMPVISSLAKGFATFDHWFCDVPSQTFTNRSFFHAGSASGQVVNMGDGSDFVGDNAAETLFDRLDAAGLDWRVYCDPPSHYSLTGLIHAPRLRPRFATNFFSTDQFFEDAEHGELPRYSFIEPQIIGWDHNDMHPPFWSAAPGLVWDPPSSLLGGEELLARIYDAVRSASSPRGSNHLNTTLLVTFDEHGGTYDHIPPGTAPAPTAGAPAGQFGFRFDRLGVRIPTIVVSAWVPPRTVVNEEHWATSVIATLREKWRLGPPLTARDAAARTFTDVFTLESPQAPEDWPEPVARPVPPLHESLVRLDAPLGSHARAVFAGALALGTELGVPTPPIDLSTATGAQALDAVHGLLDDLFPRLKG
;
A
#
# COMPACT_ATOMS: atom_id res chain seq x y z
N MET A 1 1.34 26.32 27.03
CA MET A 1 1.67 27.18 25.88
C MET A 1 0.61 26.91 24.85
N ALA A 2 0.25 27.88 24.03
CA ALA A 2 -0.62 27.62 22.88
C ALA A 2 0.12 26.64 21.93
N PRO A 3 -0.56 25.70 21.26
CA PRO A 3 0.05 24.83 20.28
C PRO A 3 0.61 25.65 19.10
N THR A 4 1.68 25.15 18.50
CA THR A 4 2.33 25.70 17.30
C THR A 4 2.46 24.60 16.26
N CYS A 5 2.79 24.95 15.02
CA CYS A 5 3.03 23.95 13.96
C CYS A 5 4.14 22.96 14.33
N GLU A 6 5.03 23.30 15.26
CA GLU A 6 6.02 22.38 15.81
C GLU A 6 5.38 21.16 16.51
N ASN A 7 4.13 21.30 16.99
CA ASN A 7 3.40 20.21 17.62
C ASN A 7 2.68 19.29 16.63
N ALA A 8 2.60 19.65 15.34
CA ALA A 8 1.86 18.89 14.33
C ALA A 8 2.19 17.38 14.29
N LEU A 9 3.44 17.05 14.58
CA LEU A 9 3.96 15.66 14.60
C LEU A 9 4.22 15.15 16.04
N ASP A 10 3.49 15.62 17.05
CA ASP A 10 3.64 15.04 18.38
C ASP A 10 3.02 13.64 18.45
N HIS A 11 1.96 13.41 17.67
CA HIS A 11 1.37 12.11 17.40
C HIS A 11 1.24 11.93 15.89
N VAL A 12 1.62 10.76 15.39
CA VAL A 12 1.51 10.45 13.95
C VAL A 12 0.71 9.17 13.77
N VAL A 13 -0.35 9.28 13.00
CA VAL A 13 -1.20 8.19 12.55
C VAL A 13 -0.88 7.95 11.08
N VAL A 14 -0.45 6.74 10.75
CA VAL A 14 -0.26 6.32 9.36
C VAL A 14 -1.34 5.32 9.01
N MET A 15 -2.07 5.56 7.94
CA MET A 15 -2.98 4.61 7.33
C MET A 15 -2.41 4.18 5.99
N MET A 16 -2.10 2.89 5.85
CA MET A 16 -1.51 2.33 4.63
C MET A 16 -2.47 1.36 3.97
N PHE A 17 -2.92 1.74 2.77
CA PHE A 17 -3.68 0.91 1.86
C PHE A 17 -2.78 0.10 0.92
N GLU A 18 -3.38 -0.67 0.00
CA GLU A 18 -2.70 -1.58 -0.91
C GLU A 18 -2.93 -1.26 -2.38
N ASN A 19 -1.85 -1.40 -3.15
CA ASN A 19 -1.86 -1.74 -4.57
C ASN A 19 -2.57 -0.72 -5.48
N ARG A 20 -2.29 0.60 -5.31
CA ARG A 20 -2.80 1.63 -6.21
C ARG A 20 -1.75 2.67 -6.57
N SER A 21 -1.64 2.98 -7.86
CA SER A 21 -0.80 4.09 -8.33
C SER A 21 -1.45 5.45 -8.06
N PHE A 22 -0.62 6.49 -8.13
CA PHE A 22 -1.11 7.86 -8.02
C PHE A 22 -2.11 8.20 -9.14
N ASP A 23 -1.80 7.87 -10.39
CA ASP A 23 -2.72 8.16 -11.50
C ASP A 23 -4.03 7.39 -11.40
N ASN A 24 -4.02 6.19 -10.83
CA ASN A 24 -5.24 5.40 -10.67
C ASN A 24 -6.26 6.08 -9.73
N LEU A 25 -5.81 6.68 -8.62
CA LEU A 25 -6.71 7.26 -7.62
C LEU A 25 -6.76 8.80 -7.63
N LEU A 26 -5.62 9.47 -7.80
CA LEU A 26 -5.50 10.92 -7.66
C LEU A 26 -5.07 11.63 -8.94
N GLY A 27 -4.78 10.91 -10.03
CA GLY A 27 -4.37 11.52 -11.30
C GLY A 27 -5.36 12.54 -11.88
N ARG A 28 -6.65 12.41 -11.55
CA ARG A 28 -7.74 13.32 -11.94
C ARG A 28 -8.16 14.29 -10.84
N LEU A 29 -7.33 14.48 -9.80
CA LEU A 29 -7.70 15.27 -8.62
C LEU A 29 -8.03 16.73 -8.96
N TYR A 30 -7.24 17.35 -9.81
CA TYR A 30 -7.39 18.76 -10.18
C TYR A 30 -7.56 18.93 -11.69
N GLU A 31 -8.43 19.87 -12.07
CA GLU A 31 -8.52 20.36 -13.44
C GLU A 31 -7.40 21.36 -13.73
N PRO A 32 -7.00 21.53 -15.02
CA PRO A 32 -5.96 22.50 -15.39
C PRO A 32 -6.28 23.92 -14.90
N GLY A 33 -5.37 24.50 -14.12
CA GLY A 33 -5.52 25.85 -13.56
C GLY A 33 -6.27 25.93 -12.22
N GLU A 34 -6.70 24.80 -11.64
CA GLU A 34 -7.30 24.76 -10.30
C GLU A 34 -6.24 24.97 -9.21
N VAL A 35 -5.00 24.56 -9.45
CA VAL A 35 -3.79 24.80 -8.64
C VAL A 35 -2.62 25.20 -9.52
N ASP A 36 -1.58 25.78 -8.92
CA ASP A 36 -0.43 26.33 -9.67
C ASP A 36 0.39 25.22 -10.37
N ALA A 37 0.59 24.09 -9.71
CA ALA A 37 1.34 22.96 -10.25
C ALA A 37 0.76 21.64 -9.71
N PHE A 38 0.46 20.71 -10.59
CA PHE A 38 -0.01 19.37 -10.25
C PHE A 38 0.30 18.39 -11.39
N GLU A 39 1.05 17.35 -11.07
CA GLU A 39 1.45 16.32 -12.04
C GLU A 39 0.41 15.20 -12.13
N GLY A 40 -0.81 15.58 -12.56
CA GLY A 40 -1.91 14.66 -12.84
C GLY A 40 -2.04 14.32 -14.33
N VAL A 41 -3.18 13.75 -14.71
CA VAL A 41 -3.45 13.25 -16.08
C VAL A 41 -4.25 14.23 -16.94
N ALA A 42 -4.84 15.27 -16.35
CA ALA A 42 -5.74 16.18 -17.07
C ALA A 42 -5.01 16.90 -18.21
N GLY A 43 -5.60 16.90 -19.41
CA GLY A 43 -5.04 17.53 -20.60
C GLY A 43 -3.88 16.79 -21.27
N LYS A 44 -3.51 15.60 -20.82
CA LYS A 44 -2.47 14.76 -21.40
C LYS A 44 -3.08 13.66 -22.29
N ASP A 45 -2.42 13.36 -23.40
CA ASP A 45 -2.74 12.20 -24.26
C ASP A 45 -1.87 11.01 -23.82
N LEU A 46 -2.34 10.27 -22.83
CA LEU A 46 -1.63 9.15 -22.23
C LEU A 46 -2.11 7.84 -22.84
N ALA A 47 -1.18 7.02 -23.33
CA ALA A 47 -1.50 5.74 -23.96
C ALA A 47 -0.35 4.75 -23.78
N ASN A 48 -0.70 3.46 -23.73
CA ASN A 48 0.27 2.37 -23.80
C ASN A 48 0.06 1.53 -25.06
N PRO A 49 1.13 1.07 -25.73
CA PRO A 49 1.03 0.27 -26.94
C PRO A 49 0.41 -1.09 -26.67
N ILE A 50 -0.39 -1.57 -27.65
CA ILE A 50 -0.84 -2.96 -27.67
C ILE A 50 0.25 -3.79 -28.36
N PRO A 51 0.78 -4.86 -27.74
CA PRO A 51 1.80 -5.68 -28.36
C PRO A 51 1.32 -6.39 -29.62
N ASP A 52 2.18 -6.55 -30.61
CA ASP A 52 1.86 -7.23 -31.90
C ASP A 52 1.36 -8.68 -31.73
N TRP A 53 1.66 -9.32 -30.61
CA TRP A 53 1.24 -10.69 -30.30
C TRP A 53 -0.13 -10.77 -29.59
N ALA A 54 -0.76 -9.63 -29.27
CA ALA A 54 -2.04 -9.55 -28.58
C ALA A 54 -3.20 -9.32 -29.55
N ASP A 55 -4.43 -9.57 -29.09
CA ASP A 55 -5.65 -9.19 -29.82
C ASP A 55 -5.82 -7.67 -29.77
N ASP A 56 -5.67 -7.05 -30.92
CA ASP A 56 -5.60 -5.59 -31.08
C ASP A 56 -6.93 -4.86 -30.82
N GLY A 57 -8.05 -5.54 -30.85
CA GLY A 57 -9.37 -4.93 -30.66
C GLY A 57 -9.68 -3.80 -31.68
N PRO A 58 -10.67 -2.94 -31.38
CA PRO A 58 -11.13 -1.89 -32.29
C PRO A 58 -10.20 -0.65 -32.34
N GLU A 59 -9.40 -0.40 -31.31
CA GLU A 59 -8.58 0.83 -31.15
C GLU A 59 -7.15 0.69 -31.66
N ARG A 60 -6.85 -0.32 -32.38
CA ARG A 60 -5.58 -0.67 -33.02
C ARG A 60 -4.35 0.16 -32.59
N GLY A 61 -3.37 -0.53 -32.03
CA GLY A 61 -2.03 0.01 -31.72
C GLY A 61 -1.83 0.52 -30.30
N SER A 62 -2.82 1.05 -29.60
CA SER A 62 -2.67 1.52 -28.23
C SER A 62 -3.96 1.54 -27.42
N VAL A 63 -3.84 1.52 -26.09
CA VAL A 63 -4.91 1.78 -25.14
C VAL A 63 -4.69 3.15 -24.53
N HIS A 64 -5.67 4.04 -24.67
CA HIS A 64 -5.65 5.37 -24.07
C HIS A 64 -6.15 5.33 -22.62
N TYR A 65 -5.59 6.23 -21.80
CA TYR A 65 -6.02 6.40 -20.41
C TYR A 65 -7.44 6.98 -20.35
N ASP A 66 -8.29 6.37 -19.52
CA ASP A 66 -9.72 6.70 -19.46
C ASP A 66 -10.24 6.67 -18.00
N VAL A 67 -11.50 7.01 -17.81
CA VAL A 67 -12.17 6.90 -16.51
C VAL A 67 -12.57 5.45 -16.24
N ALA A 68 -12.34 4.99 -15.02
CA ALA A 68 -12.79 3.68 -14.57
C ALA A 68 -14.32 3.58 -14.60
N THR A 69 -14.84 2.52 -15.22
CA THR A 69 -16.29 2.30 -15.37
C THR A 69 -16.89 1.46 -14.24
N SER A 70 -16.07 0.87 -13.40
CA SER A 70 -16.46 0.05 -12.24
C SER A 70 -15.58 0.38 -11.05
N MET A 71 -16.12 0.27 -9.83
CA MET A 71 -15.36 0.42 -8.59
C MET A 71 -14.48 -0.82 -8.28
N ASN A 72 -14.42 -1.78 -9.18
CA ASN A 72 -13.56 -2.96 -9.15
C ASN A 72 -12.57 -2.99 -10.32
N THR A 73 -12.14 -1.81 -10.81
CA THR A 73 -11.17 -1.68 -11.90
C THR A 73 -9.74 -1.53 -11.34
N PRO A 74 -8.74 -2.22 -11.90
CA PRO A 74 -8.84 -3.32 -12.84
C PRO A 74 -9.33 -4.61 -12.15
N SER A 75 -9.99 -5.48 -12.93
CA SER A 75 -10.51 -6.75 -12.48
C SER A 75 -10.15 -7.81 -13.54
N LEU A 76 -9.29 -8.49 -13.30
CA LEU A 76 -8.35 -9.37 -12.65
C LEU A 76 -7.19 -8.55 -12.04
N ASP A 77 -6.63 -9.11 -10.97
CA ASP A 77 -5.47 -8.56 -10.29
C ASP A 77 -4.27 -8.40 -11.24
N PRO A 78 -3.67 -7.20 -11.36
CA PRO A 78 -2.50 -7.03 -12.21
C PRO A 78 -1.25 -7.70 -11.62
N GLY A 79 -0.21 -7.84 -12.42
CA GLY A 79 1.08 -8.30 -11.94
C GLY A 79 1.82 -7.22 -11.16
N GLU A 80 2.37 -7.58 -10.03
CA GLU A 80 3.02 -6.65 -9.08
C GLU A 80 4.43 -7.12 -8.66
N GLU A 81 4.80 -8.36 -8.98
CA GLU A 81 6.14 -8.86 -8.71
C GLU A 81 7.21 -8.12 -9.55
N TYR A 82 8.43 -8.13 -9.07
CA TYR A 82 9.57 -7.45 -9.70
C TYR A 82 9.67 -7.65 -11.23
N PRO A 83 9.47 -8.85 -11.80
CA PRO A 83 9.49 -9.02 -13.25
C PRO A 83 8.32 -8.32 -13.96
N HIS A 84 7.12 -8.27 -13.34
CA HIS A 84 5.97 -7.55 -13.86
C HIS A 84 6.25 -6.05 -13.89
N VAL A 85 6.74 -5.49 -12.77
CA VAL A 85 7.09 -4.07 -12.68
C VAL A 85 8.20 -3.70 -13.67
N ASN A 86 9.16 -4.60 -13.93
CA ASN A 86 10.14 -4.39 -15.01
C ASN A 86 9.46 -4.25 -16.39
N THR A 87 8.47 -5.10 -16.68
CA THR A 87 7.70 -4.97 -17.94
C THR A 87 6.96 -3.65 -18.00
N GLN A 88 6.25 -3.29 -16.94
CA GLN A 88 5.45 -2.05 -16.86
C GLN A 88 6.31 -0.81 -17.10
N LEU A 89 7.47 -0.75 -16.44
CA LEU A 89 8.39 0.38 -16.51
C LEU A 89 9.16 0.49 -17.83
N PHE A 90 9.54 -0.65 -18.42
CA PHE A 90 10.53 -0.67 -19.52
C PHE A 90 10.03 -1.34 -20.80
N ASN A 91 8.80 -1.83 -20.80
CA ASN A 91 8.21 -2.60 -21.91
C ASN A 91 9.08 -3.78 -22.38
N VAL A 92 9.74 -4.43 -21.43
CA VAL A 92 10.53 -5.65 -21.66
C VAL A 92 9.73 -6.84 -21.16
N LEU A 93 9.44 -7.77 -22.06
CA LEU A 93 8.70 -8.99 -21.76
C LEU A 93 9.39 -10.18 -22.44
N ASP A 94 10.08 -11.01 -21.65
CA ASP A 94 10.86 -12.13 -22.17
C ASP A 94 9.97 -13.19 -22.82
N LYS A 95 8.79 -13.45 -22.22
CA LYS A 95 7.84 -14.44 -22.73
C LYS A 95 6.41 -14.13 -22.29
N PRO A 96 5.49 -13.83 -23.22
CA PRO A 96 4.09 -13.60 -22.89
C PRO A 96 3.39 -14.81 -22.26
N GLY A 97 2.45 -14.57 -21.37
CA GLY A 97 1.62 -15.59 -20.73
C GLY A 97 2.38 -16.53 -19.78
N GLN A 98 3.52 -16.08 -19.25
CA GLN A 98 4.34 -16.87 -18.34
C GLN A 98 3.88 -16.69 -16.90
N ALA A 99 3.52 -17.78 -16.23
CA ALA A 99 3.08 -17.80 -14.84
C ALA A 99 4.23 -17.83 -13.82
N SER A 100 5.46 -18.14 -14.26
CA SER A 100 6.67 -18.14 -13.41
C SER A 100 7.82 -17.51 -14.16
N PHE A 101 8.61 -16.71 -13.47
CA PHE A 101 9.72 -15.97 -14.06
C PHE A 101 11.06 -16.68 -13.85
N GLY A 102 11.79 -16.85 -14.96
CA GLY A 102 13.21 -17.22 -14.94
C GLY A 102 14.09 -16.03 -15.33
N PRO A 103 15.43 -16.14 -15.19
CA PRO A 103 16.33 -15.13 -15.70
C PRO A 103 16.10 -14.89 -17.21
N PRO A 104 16.15 -13.63 -17.69
CA PRO A 104 16.56 -12.39 -17.04
C PRO A 104 15.49 -11.62 -16.25
N TYR A 105 14.34 -12.19 -15.92
CA TYR A 105 13.29 -11.59 -15.08
C TYR A 105 12.68 -10.31 -15.69
N ASN A 106 12.51 -10.26 -16.99
CA ASN A 106 12.09 -9.07 -17.75
C ASN A 106 12.96 -7.83 -17.44
N ALA A 107 14.19 -8.03 -16.96
CA ALA A 107 15.05 -6.93 -16.56
C ALA A 107 15.54 -6.14 -17.78
N PRO A 108 15.49 -4.79 -17.75
CA PRO A 108 15.97 -3.98 -18.83
C PRO A 108 17.50 -4.05 -18.94
N PRO A 109 18.09 -3.76 -20.11
CA PRO A 109 19.51 -3.52 -20.23
C PRO A 109 19.99 -2.43 -19.26
N ALA A 110 21.23 -2.57 -18.75
CA ALA A 110 21.78 -1.61 -17.80
C ALA A 110 21.76 -0.17 -18.37
N GLY A 111 21.30 0.79 -17.56
CA GLY A 111 21.18 2.20 -17.92
C GLY A 111 19.96 2.58 -18.75
N THR A 112 19.03 1.63 -18.99
CA THR A 112 17.74 1.95 -19.61
C THR A 112 16.91 2.83 -18.68
N ARG A 113 16.29 3.87 -19.23
CA ARG A 113 15.34 4.71 -18.49
C ARG A 113 13.93 4.11 -18.61
N PRO A 114 13.12 4.21 -17.55
CA PRO A 114 11.71 3.81 -17.63
C PRO A 114 10.97 4.61 -18.70
N THR A 115 10.13 3.95 -19.49
CA THR A 115 9.29 4.55 -20.53
C THR A 115 7.82 4.59 -20.13
N MET A 116 7.41 3.84 -19.13
CA MET A 116 6.04 3.73 -18.60
C MET A 116 5.04 3.23 -19.64
N ASP A 117 5.47 2.49 -20.63
CA ASP A 117 4.65 2.03 -21.78
C ASP A 117 4.42 0.52 -21.84
N GLY A 118 4.78 -0.20 -20.77
CA GLY A 118 4.64 -1.66 -20.69
C GLY A 118 3.43 -2.18 -19.89
N PHE A 119 2.59 -1.32 -19.31
CA PHE A 119 1.48 -1.75 -18.46
C PHE A 119 0.45 -2.62 -19.19
N VAL A 120 0.10 -2.24 -20.42
CA VAL A 120 -0.82 -3.04 -21.26
C VAL A 120 -0.20 -4.39 -21.61
N ALA A 121 1.08 -4.43 -21.98
CA ALA A 121 1.78 -5.67 -22.32
C ALA A 121 1.85 -6.62 -21.13
N ASP A 122 2.18 -6.09 -19.96
CA ASP A 122 2.23 -6.86 -18.72
C ASP A 122 0.85 -7.41 -18.33
N TYR A 123 -0.18 -6.58 -18.36
CA TYR A 123 -1.52 -6.97 -17.96
C TYR A 123 -2.13 -8.05 -18.87
N ILE A 124 -1.92 -7.95 -20.20
CA ILE A 124 -2.32 -9.01 -21.13
C ILE A 124 -1.59 -10.33 -20.82
N SER A 125 -0.28 -10.25 -20.51
CA SER A 125 0.53 -11.41 -20.17
C SER A 125 0.10 -12.06 -18.85
N THR A 126 -0.16 -11.25 -17.82
CA THR A 126 -0.67 -11.67 -16.51
C THR A 126 -2.02 -12.34 -16.63
N TRP A 127 -2.94 -11.74 -17.38
CA TRP A 127 -4.25 -12.33 -17.65
C TRP A 127 -4.13 -13.69 -18.33
N TRP A 128 -3.28 -13.77 -19.36
CA TRP A 128 -3.06 -15.02 -20.08
C TRP A 128 -2.44 -16.10 -19.17
N ALA A 129 -1.45 -15.74 -18.36
CA ALA A 129 -0.85 -16.66 -17.40
C ALA A 129 -1.87 -17.21 -16.40
N SER A 130 -2.77 -16.36 -15.92
CA SER A 130 -3.75 -16.70 -14.87
C SER A 130 -4.94 -17.48 -15.39
N THR A 131 -5.39 -17.22 -16.63
CA THR A 131 -6.64 -17.79 -17.18
C THR A 131 -6.44 -18.85 -18.27
N GLY A 132 -5.21 -19.00 -18.79
CA GLY A 132 -4.89 -19.87 -19.91
C GLY A 132 -5.33 -19.35 -21.29
N ARG A 133 -5.89 -18.13 -21.37
CA ARG A 133 -6.26 -17.44 -22.61
C ARG A 133 -5.80 -15.99 -22.63
N GLN A 134 -5.66 -15.43 -23.82
CA GLN A 134 -5.48 -13.99 -23.94
C GLN A 134 -6.78 -13.26 -23.61
N PRO A 135 -6.71 -12.10 -22.94
CA PRO A 135 -7.88 -11.24 -22.70
C PRO A 135 -8.34 -10.57 -23.99
N PHE A 136 -9.62 -10.20 -24.03
CA PHE A 136 -10.16 -9.31 -25.06
C PHE A 136 -9.82 -7.85 -24.73
N PHE A 137 -9.90 -6.97 -25.72
CA PHE A 137 -9.63 -5.54 -25.56
C PHE A 137 -10.35 -4.91 -24.37
N GLN A 138 -11.64 -5.19 -24.17
CA GLN A 138 -12.43 -4.65 -23.06
C GLN A 138 -11.95 -5.15 -21.67
N GLU A 139 -11.28 -6.28 -21.62
CA GLU A 139 -10.74 -6.84 -20.39
C GLU A 139 -9.40 -6.19 -20.05
N TYR A 140 -8.50 -6.02 -21.02
CA TYR A 140 -7.18 -5.48 -20.72
C TYR A 140 -7.10 -3.94 -20.73
N ARG A 141 -8.01 -3.24 -21.43
CA ARG A 141 -7.99 -1.77 -21.45
C ARG A 141 -8.16 -1.14 -20.06
N GLN A 142 -8.78 -1.85 -19.14
CA GLN A 142 -9.05 -1.34 -17.78
C GLN A 142 -7.77 -1.05 -16.96
N ILE A 143 -6.60 -1.58 -17.37
CA ILE A 143 -5.34 -1.25 -16.70
C ILE A 143 -4.97 0.23 -16.87
N MET A 144 -5.42 0.85 -17.97
CA MET A 144 -5.23 2.26 -18.29
C MET A 144 -6.38 3.14 -17.78
N ALA A 145 -6.99 2.79 -16.65
CA ALA A 145 -8.11 3.53 -16.09
C ALA A 145 -7.80 4.11 -14.73
N GLY A 146 -8.34 5.33 -14.47
CA GLY A 146 -8.28 5.97 -13.16
C GLY A 146 -9.64 6.49 -12.72
N TYR A 147 -9.76 6.77 -11.44
CA TYR A 147 -10.99 7.23 -10.81
C TYR A 147 -11.10 8.75 -10.79
N THR A 148 -12.35 9.24 -10.76
CA THR A 148 -12.62 10.67 -10.59
C THR A 148 -12.83 11.01 -9.12
N PRO A 149 -12.72 12.30 -8.71
CA PRO A 149 -13.04 12.72 -7.35
C PRO A 149 -14.44 12.35 -6.87
N GLU A 150 -15.43 12.29 -7.80
CA GLU A 150 -16.80 11.90 -7.48
C GLU A 150 -16.93 10.39 -7.24
N GLN A 151 -16.04 9.59 -7.83
CA GLN A 151 -15.98 8.16 -7.60
C GLN A 151 -15.29 7.83 -6.27
N MET A 152 -14.30 8.63 -5.88
CA MET A 152 -13.47 8.49 -4.67
C MET A 152 -13.58 9.77 -3.79
N PRO A 153 -14.75 10.07 -3.21
CA PRO A 153 -14.98 11.37 -2.58
C PRO A 153 -14.18 11.59 -1.30
N VAL A 154 -13.86 10.56 -0.53
CA VAL A 154 -13.16 10.71 0.74
C VAL A 154 -11.69 11.05 0.49
N ILE A 155 -10.95 10.18 -0.18
CA ILE A 155 -9.52 10.40 -0.43
C ILE A 155 -9.28 11.70 -1.23
N SER A 156 -10.14 11.99 -2.21
CA SER A 156 -10.04 13.22 -3.01
C SER A 156 -10.32 14.48 -2.19
N SER A 157 -11.29 14.43 -1.25
CA SER A 157 -11.57 15.57 -0.36
C SER A 157 -10.40 15.82 0.59
N LEU A 158 -9.78 14.76 1.13
CA LEU A 158 -8.59 14.91 1.97
C LEU A 158 -7.41 15.46 1.19
N ALA A 159 -7.18 14.98 -0.03
CA ALA A 159 -6.12 15.48 -0.90
C ALA A 159 -6.29 16.96 -1.25
N LYS A 160 -7.53 17.42 -1.49
CA LYS A 160 -7.86 18.85 -1.72
C LYS A 160 -7.88 19.67 -0.46
N GLY A 161 -8.24 19.08 0.67
CA GLY A 161 -8.35 19.79 1.97
C GLY A 161 -7.01 20.02 2.67
N PHE A 162 -5.98 19.29 2.29
CA PHE A 162 -4.69 19.29 2.96
C PHE A 162 -3.54 19.20 1.94
N ALA A 163 -2.43 18.50 2.27
CA ALA A 163 -1.31 18.34 1.36
C ALA A 163 -1.38 17.00 0.61
N THR A 164 -1.24 17.06 -0.72
CA THR A 164 -1.03 15.90 -1.58
C THR A 164 0.33 15.94 -2.23
N PHE A 165 0.97 14.78 -2.37
CA PHE A 165 2.29 14.63 -2.97
C PHE A 165 2.15 13.99 -4.35
N ASP A 166 2.43 14.71 -5.39
CA ASP A 166 2.32 14.20 -6.76
C ASP A 166 3.62 13.55 -7.29
N HIS A 167 4.67 13.51 -6.45
CA HIS A 167 5.94 12.81 -6.70
C HIS A 167 6.35 11.98 -5.48
N TRP A 168 5.43 11.17 -4.94
CA TRP A 168 5.75 10.21 -3.90
C TRP A 168 5.78 8.79 -4.44
N PHE A 169 6.91 8.13 -4.29
CA PHE A 169 7.18 6.82 -4.89
C PHE A 169 7.28 5.74 -3.82
N CYS A 170 6.88 4.51 -4.14
CA CYS A 170 7.24 3.37 -3.32
C CYS A 170 8.74 3.06 -3.44
N ASP A 171 9.32 2.45 -2.41
CA ASP A 171 10.77 2.30 -2.30
C ASP A 171 11.37 1.26 -3.23
N VAL A 172 10.58 0.27 -3.65
CA VAL A 172 11.06 -0.88 -4.43
C VAL A 172 10.08 -1.15 -5.59
N PRO A 173 10.56 -1.39 -6.82
CA PRO A 173 9.72 -1.77 -7.95
C PRO A 173 9.24 -3.21 -7.83
N SER A 174 8.42 -3.50 -6.83
CA SER A 174 7.89 -4.82 -6.51
C SER A 174 6.73 -4.72 -5.51
N GLN A 175 6.39 -5.85 -4.90
CA GLN A 175 5.20 -6.16 -4.13
C GLN A 175 5.17 -5.57 -2.71
N THR A 176 4.03 -5.83 -2.05
CA THR A 176 3.59 -5.46 -0.71
C THR A 176 4.65 -5.67 0.38
N PHE A 177 5.14 -6.91 0.60
CA PHE A 177 5.99 -7.22 1.77
C PHE A 177 7.30 -6.43 1.76
N THR A 178 7.93 -6.37 0.59
CA THR A 178 9.17 -5.62 0.42
C THR A 178 8.96 -4.12 0.66
N ASN A 179 7.91 -3.52 0.10
CA ASN A 179 7.63 -2.09 0.27
C ASN A 179 7.22 -1.75 1.69
N ARG A 180 6.39 -2.57 2.35
CA ARG A 180 6.05 -2.42 3.78
C ARG A 180 7.27 -2.59 4.68
N SER A 181 8.20 -3.48 4.31
CA SER A 181 9.47 -3.62 5.03
C SER A 181 10.34 -2.36 4.89
N PHE A 182 10.46 -1.81 3.68
CA PHE A 182 11.18 -0.55 3.48
C PHE A 182 10.53 0.61 4.23
N PHE A 183 9.20 0.67 4.28
CA PHE A 183 8.47 1.71 5.00
C PHE A 183 8.89 1.82 6.48
N HIS A 184 9.17 0.70 7.15
CA HIS A 184 9.53 0.69 8.57
C HIS A 184 11.00 0.44 8.87
N ALA A 185 11.79 -0.09 7.90
CA ALA A 185 13.18 -0.45 8.13
C ALA A 185 14.16 0.14 7.10
N GLY A 186 13.68 0.76 6.02
CA GLY A 186 14.52 1.20 4.90
C GLY A 186 15.24 0.04 4.20
N SER A 187 14.81 -1.19 4.43
CA SER A 187 15.41 -2.43 3.93
C SER A 187 14.39 -3.58 3.98
N ALA A 188 14.57 -4.57 3.13
CA ALA A 188 13.85 -5.84 3.16
C ALA A 188 14.82 -7.03 3.26
N SER A 189 16.01 -6.84 3.85
CA SER A 189 17.02 -7.88 4.07
C SER A 189 17.41 -8.65 2.79
N GLY A 190 17.28 -8.00 1.60
CA GLY A 190 17.57 -8.62 0.30
C GLY A 190 16.37 -9.27 -0.37
N GLN A 191 15.22 -9.33 0.28
CA GLN A 191 13.97 -9.85 -0.28
C GLN A 191 13.36 -8.83 -1.25
N VAL A 192 12.84 -9.30 -2.39
CA VAL A 192 12.28 -8.45 -3.46
C VAL A 192 10.80 -8.74 -3.72
N VAL A 193 10.37 -9.99 -3.54
CA VAL A 193 8.97 -10.38 -3.69
C VAL A 193 8.42 -10.96 -2.39
N ASN A 194 7.12 -11.02 -2.26
CA ASN A 194 6.41 -11.58 -1.10
C ASN A 194 6.81 -13.02 -0.83
N MET A 195 7.42 -13.66 -1.83
CA MET A 195 8.12 -14.85 -1.79
C MET A 195 7.69 -15.99 -2.65
N GLY A 196 8.50 -17.08 -2.54
CA GLY A 196 8.14 -18.43 -2.84
C GLY A 196 7.12 -19.03 -1.85
N ASP A 197 7.25 -18.81 -0.54
CA ASP A 197 6.38 -19.37 0.53
C ASP A 197 6.18 -18.52 1.81
N GLY A 198 6.41 -17.17 1.82
CA GLY A 198 6.24 -16.24 2.99
C GLY A 198 7.26 -16.43 4.11
N SER A 199 7.94 -17.56 4.14
CA SER A 199 8.83 -17.91 5.24
C SER A 199 10.06 -16.99 5.33
N ASP A 200 10.56 -16.50 4.18
CA ASP A 200 11.78 -15.71 4.13
C ASP A 200 11.67 -14.39 4.90
N PHE A 201 10.51 -13.69 4.81
CA PHE A 201 10.30 -12.47 5.59
C PHE A 201 10.20 -12.76 7.09
N VAL A 202 9.45 -13.79 7.45
CA VAL A 202 9.20 -14.14 8.85
C VAL A 202 10.48 -14.60 9.57
N GLY A 203 11.36 -15.33 8.86
CA GLY A 203 12.63 -15.83 9.42
C GLY A 203 13.81 -14.88 9.27
N ASP A 204 13.96 -14.25 8.10
CA ASP A 204 15.20 -13.61 7.68
C ASP A 204 15.14 -12.07 7.69
N ASN A 205 13.97 -11.45 7.76
CA ASN A 205 13.86 -9.99 7.75
C ASN A 205 14.21 -9.36 9.09
N ALA A 206 15.48 -9.43 9.47
CA ALA A 206 15.99 -8.97 10.77
C ALA A 206 16.52 -7.52 10.75
N ALA A 207 16.23 -6.72 9.72
CA ALA A 207 16.62 -5.30 9.67
C ALA A 207 16.07 -4.53 10.88
N GLU A 208 16.84 -3.58 11.40
CA GLU A 208 16.39 -2.69 12.47
C GLU A 208 15.23 -1.84 11.95
N THR A 209 14.18 -1.68 12.75
CA THR A 209 12.95 -0.99 12.37
C THR A 209 12.79 0.35 13.07
N LEU A 210 11.89 1.20 12.55
CA LEU A 210 11.41 2.39 13.24
C LEU A 210 10.87 2.04 14.64
N PHE A 211 10.19 0.90 14.79
CA PHE A 211 9.66 0.43 16.09
C PHE A 211 10.77 0.18 17.11
N ASP A 212 11.91 -0.42 16.71
CA ASP A 212 13.06 -0.60 17.58
C ASP A 212 13.61 0.76 18.07
N ARG A 213 13.61 1.77 17.19
CA ARG A 213 14.06 3.12 17.53
C ARG A 213 13.10 3.83 18.48
N LEU A 214 11.80 3.65 18.30
CA LEU A 214 10.77 4.16 19.21
C LEU A 214 10.93 3.53 20.60
N ASP A 215 11.06 2.21 20.67
CA ASP A 215 11.32 1.50 21.93
C ASP A 215 12.59 2.02 22.63
N ALA A 216 13.68 2.17 21.89
CA ALA A 216 14.95 2.68 22.44
C ALA A 216 14.84 4.14 22.94
N ALA A 217 13.98 4.94 22.35
CA ALA A 217 13.70 6.32 22.76
C ALA A 217 12.64 6.41 23.87
N GLY A 218 12.03 5.31 24.29
CA GLY A 218 10.94 5.28 25.25
C GLY A 218 9.65 5.95 24.74
N LEU A 219 9.45 5.94 23.42
CA LEU A 219 8.24 6.43 22.75
C LEU A 219 7.30 5.26 22.47
N ASP A 220 6.05 5.46 22.79
CA ASP A 220 5.00 4.47 22.61
C ASP A 220 4.56 4.38 21.14
N TRP A 221 4.16 3.17 20.76
CA TRP A 221 3.64 2.89 19.42
C TRP A 221 2.62 1.75 19.46
N ARG A 222 1.70 1.76 18.54
CA ARG A 222 0.71 0.69 18.31
C ARG A 222 0.48 0.45 16.82
N VAL A 223 0.18 -0.80 16.49
CA VAL A 223 -0.40 -1.20 15.20
C VAL A 223 -1.86 -1.55 15.46
N TYR A 224 -2.76 -0.96 14.67
CA TYR A 224 -4.19 -1.19 14.78
C TYR A 224 -4.67 -1.85 13.49
N CYS A 225 -5.26 -3.04 13.60
CA CYS A 225 -5.77 -3.81 12.47
C CYS A 225 -7.29 -3.73 12.43
N ASP A 226 -7.87 -3.50 11.24
CA ASP A 226 -9.32 -3.41 11.12
C ASP A 226 -9.99 -4.79 11.28
N PRO A 227 -11.01 -4.93 12.15
CA PRO A 227 -11.70 -6.18 12.34
C PRO A 227 -12.43 -6.66 11.05
N PRO A 228 -12.52 -7.97 10.84
CA PRO A 228 -12.16 -9.08 11.70
C PRO A 228 -10.73 -9.63 11.46
N SER A 229 -9.74 -8.79 11.21
CA SER A 229 -8.35 -9.25 11.07
C SER A 229 -7.85 -9.93 12.34
N HIS A 230 -7.41 -11.18 12.22
CA HIS A 230 -6.79 -11.94 13.31
C HIS A 230 -5.26 -11.84 13.31
N TYR A 231 -4.67 -11.02 12.45
CA TYR A 231 -3.22 -10.86 12.30
C TYR A 231 -2.85 -9.43 11.91
N SER A 232 -1.57 -9.12 12.05
CA SER A 232 -0.94 -7.93 11.49
C SER A 232 0.05 -8.33 10.42
N LEU A 233 -0.06 -7.76 9.23
CA LEU A 233 0.90 -7.95 8.16
C LEU A 233 2.26 -7.35 8.53
N THR A 234 2.29 -6.16 9.13
CA THR A 234 3.51 -5.55 9.68
C THR A 234 4.16 -6.45 10.74
N GLY A 235 3.34 -7.04 11.60
CA GLY A 235 3.82 -8.01 12.60
C GLY A 235 4.48 -9.22 11.96
N LEU A 236 3.90 -9.79 10.91
CA LEU A 236 4.46 -10.94 10.19
C LEU A 236 5.74 -10.55 9.43
N ILE A 237 5.74 -9.45 8.67
CA ILE A 237 6.90 -9.00 7.88
C ILE A 237 8.12 -8.72 8.77
N HIS A 238 7.90 -8.18 9.96
CA HIS A 238 8.96 -7.83 10.91
C HIS A 238 9.01 -8.78 12.12
N ALA A 239 8.50 -10.01 11.99
CA ALA A 239 8.42 -10.97 13.10
C ALA A 239 9.75 -11.17 13.84
N PRO A 240 10.94 -11.23 13.19
CA PRO A 240 12.21 -11.35 13.90
C PRO A 240 12.46 -10.24 14.93
N ARG A 241 11.86 -9.06 14.76
CA ARG A 241 11.96 -7.90 15.64
C ARG A 241 10.76 -7.71 16.54
N LEU A 242 9.54 -7.83 15.96
CA LEU A 242 8.31 -7.41 16.63
C LEU A 242 7.61 -8.51 17.42
N ARG A 243 7.99 -9.77 17.27
CA ARG A 243 7.40 -10.90 18.03
C ARG A 243 7.29 -10.66 19.54
N PRO A 244 8.28 -10.08 20.25
CA PRO A 244 8.14 -9.78 21.67
C PRO A 244 7.02 -8.77 22.00
N ARG A 245 6.50 -8.07 21.01
CA ARG A 245 5.48 -7.01 21.13
C ARG A 245 4.09 -7.43 20.68
N PHE A 246 3.90 -8.61 20.10
CA PHE A 246 2.61 -9.05 19.56
C PHE A 246 1.48 -8.98 20.60
N ALA A 247 1.73 -9.35 21.83
CA ALA A 247 0.73 -9.30 22.89
C ALA A 247 0.50 -7.90 23.50
N THR A 248 1.30 -6.89 23.16
CA THR A 248 1.26 -5.59 23.84
C THR A 248 1.03 -4.39 22.95
N ASN A 249 1.39 -4.47 21.65
CA ASN A 249 1.38 -3.33 20.75
C ASN A 249 0.44 -3.48 19.52
N PHE A 250 -0.25 -4.62 19.37
CA PHE A 250 -1.14 -4.90 18.25
C PHE A 250 -2.58 -4.95 18.76
N PHE A 251 -3.46 -4.11 18.22
CA PHE A 251 -4.83 -3.90 18.68
C PHE A 251 -5.79 -3.86 17.50
N SER A 252 -7.10 -3.98 17.74
CA SER A 252 -8.11 -3.67 16.73
C SER A 252 -8.27 -2.15 16.54
N THR A 253 -8.82 -1.73 15.41
CA THR A 253 -9.16 -0.31 15.19
C THR A 253 -10.24 0.19 16.15
N ASP A 254 -11.02 -0.68 16.80
CA ASP A 254 -11.93 -0.27 17.88
C ASP A 254 -11.15 0.41 19.02
N GLN A 255 -9.98 -0.12 19.38
CA GLN A 255 -9.10 0.51 20.36
C GLN A 255 -8.53 1.84 19.84
N PHE A 256 -8.28 1.98 18.53
CA PHE A 256 -7.86 3.25 17.95
C PHE A 256 -8.90 4.35 18.15
N PHE A 257 -10.18 4.03 17.95
CA PHE A 257 -11.26 5.00 18.15
C PHE A 257 -11.38 5.42 19.61
N GLU A 258 -11.27 4.48 20.55
CA GLU A 258 -11.24 4.77 21.99
C GLU A 258 -10.03 5.65 22.36
N ASP A 259 -8.83 5.29 21.89
CA ASP A 259 -7.59 6.04 22.14
C ASP A 259 -7.69 7.48 21.59
N ALA A 260 -8.25 7.65 20.39
CA ALA A 260 -8.44 8.98 19.78
C ALA A 260 -9.43 9.85 20.56
N GLU A 261 -10.57 9.27 20.98
CA GLU A 261 -11.59 9.98 21.77
C GLU A 261 -11.03 10.44 23.13
N HIS A 262 -10.23 9.60 23.80
CA HIS A 262 -9.71 9.91 25.11
C HIS A 262 -8.39 10.71 25.11
N GLY A 263 -7.76 10.90 23.93
CA GLY A 263 -6.47 11.56 23.81
C GLY A 263 -5.30 10.66 24.21
N GLU A 264 -5.43 9.37 23.99
CA GLU A 264 -4.49 8.31 24.38
C GLU A 264 -3.77 7.67 23.18
N LEU A 265 -3.86 8.28 21.97
CA LEU A 265 -3.08 7.81 20.84
C LEU A 265 -1.58 7.82 21.20
N PRO A 266 -0.84 6.75 20.88
CA PRO A 266 0.60 6.73 21.08
C PRO A 266 1.31 7.75 20.18
N ARG A 267 2.61 7.91 20.33
CA ARG A 267 3.42 8.74 19.44
C ARG A 267 3.35 8.28 18.00
N TYR A 268 3.34 6.97 17.77
CA TYR A 268 3.21 6.38 16.45
C TYR A 268 2.08 5.35 16.42
N SER A 269 1.09 5.61 15.60
CA SER A 269 -0.04 4.72 15.30
C SER A 269 0.06 4.27 13.85
N PHE A 270 0.09 2.97 13.61
CA PHE A 270 0.03 2.42 12.25
C PHE A 270 -1.27 1.64 12.07
N ILE A 271 -2.04 2.00 11.06
CA ILE A 271 -3.34 1.39 10.79
C ILE A 271 -3.24 0.49 9.57
N GLU A 272 -3.61 -0.76 9.77
CA GLU A 272 -3.76 -1.76 8.73
C GLU A 272 -5.26 -1.97 8.47
N PRO A 273 -5.73 -1.77 7.23
CA PRO A 273 -7.04 -2.22 6.81
C PRO A 273 -7.12 -3.75 6.88
N GLN A 274 -8.30 -4.29 6.70
CA GLN A 274 -8.44 -5.74 6.51
C GLN A 274 -7.92 -6.10 5.11
N ILE A 275 -6.85 -6.91 5.06
CA ILE A 275 -6.10 -7.20 3.83
C ILE A 275 -6.59 -8.48 3.14
N ILE A 276 -7.08 -9.46 3.86
CA ILE A 276 -7.55 -10.73 3.30
C ILE A 276 -8.94 -11.05 3.84
N GLY A 277 -9.81 -11.51 2.96
CA GLY A 277 -11.17 -11.91 3.28
C GLY A 277 -12.16 -11.37 2.26
N TRP A 278 -13.37 -11.89 2.29
CA TRP A 278 -14.46 -11.44 1.40
C TRP A 278 -14.97 -10.02 1.71
N ASP A 279 -14.48 -9.42 2.75
CA ASP A 279 -14.82 -8.10 3.26
C ASP A 279 -13.59 -7.19 3.40
N HIS A 280 -12.44 -7.55 2.75
CA HIS A 280 -11.24 -6.74 2.78
C HIS A 280 -11.51 -5.31 2.27
N ASN A 281 -10.92 -4.32 2.93
CA ASN A 281 -11.15 -2.90 2.71
C ASN A 281 -9.84 -2.12 2.52
N ASP A 282 -8.84 -2.81 2.00
CA ASP A 282 -7.48 -2.32 1.78
C ASP A 282 -7.28 -1.54 0.48
N MET A 283 -8.32 -1.42 -0.35
CA MET A 283 -8.31 -0.84 -1.69
C MET A 283 -7.60 -1.69 -2.77
N HIS A 284 -7.06 -2.86 -2.43
CA HIS A 284 -6.44 -3.76 -3.39
C HIS A 284 -7.37 -4.07 -4.58
N PRO A 285 -6.86 -4.17 -5.84
CA PRO A 285 -7.63 -4.71 -6.95
C PRO A 285 -8.22 -6.09 -6.63
N PRO A 286 -9.37 -6.48 -7.22
CA PRO A 286 -9.95 -7.78 -6.95
C PRO A 286 -9.00 -8.93 -7.26
N PHE A 287 -8.77 -9.81 -6.29
CA PHE A 287 -7.91 -10.99 -6.45
C PHE A 287 -8.44 -12.01 -7.45
N TRP A 288 -9.78 -12.02 -7.66
CA TRP A 288 -10.46 -13.01 -8.50
C TRP A 288 -11.66 -12.42 -9.24
N SER A 289 -11.61 -12.45 -10.57
CA SER A 289 -12.77 -12.06 -11.39
C SER A 289 -12.99 -12.91 -12.64
N ALA A 290 -12.18 -13.93 -12.87
CA ALA A 290 -12.21 -14.71 -14.10
C ALA A 290 -13.46 -15.60 -14.26
N ALA A 291 -14.30 -15.77 -13.23
CA ALA A 291 -15.55 -16.52 -13.35
C ALA A 291 -16.72 -15.72 -12.76
N PRO A 292 -17.77 -15.45 -13.54
CA PRO A 292 -18.98 -14.83 -13.03
C PRO A 292 -19.55 -15.62 -11.85
N GLY A 293 -19.71 -14.95 -10.70
CA GLY A 293 -20.26 -15.56 -9.48
C GLY A 293 -19.27 -16.23 -8.52
N LEU A 294 -17.95 -16.03 -8.73
CA LEU A 294 -16.91 -16.43 -7.77
C LEU A 294 -16.38 -15.18 -7.06
N VAL A 295 -16.64 -15.04 -5.76
CA VAL A 295 -16.24 -13.86 -5.00
C VAL A 295 -15.42 -14.27 -3.78
N TRP A 296 -14.11 -14.01 -3.86
CA TRP A 296 -13.22 -13.87 -2.72
C TRP A 296 -13.11 -12.41 -2.28
N ASP A 297 -13.62 -11.53 -3.14
CA ASP A 297 -13.47 -10.10 -3.02
C ASP A 297 -14.78 -9.49 -2.53
N PRO A 298 -14.72 -8.40 -1.76
CA PRO A 298 -15.90 -7.62 -1.43
C PRO A 298 -16.50 -7.04 -2.72
N PRO A 299 -17.75 -6.56 -2.67
CA PRO A 299 -18.36 -5.84 -3.79
C PRO A 299 -17.52 -4.66 -4.30
N SER A 300 -16.70 -4.06 -3.43
CA SER A 300 -15.64 -3.13 -3.77
C SER A 300 -14.73 -2.87 -2.56
N SER A 301 -13.48 -3.29 -2.62
CA SER A 301 -12.46 -2.95 -1.62
C SER A 301 -12.18 -1.45 -1.56
N LEU A 302 -12.25 -0.74 -2.72
CA LEU A 302 -12.10 0.71 -2.78
C LEU A 302 -13.16 1.44 -1.96
N LEU A 303 -14.44 1.05 -2.08
CA LEU A 303 -15.52 1.67 -1.31
C LEU A 303 -15.42 1.31 0.17
N GLY A 304 -15.00 0.09 0.50
CA GLY A 304 -14.70 -0.33 1.88
C GLY A 304 -13.55 0.49 2.47
N GLY A 305 -12.49 0.71 1.70
CA GLY A 305 -11.36 1.55 2.10
C GLY A 305 -11.72 3.03 2.28
N GLU A 306 -12.58 3.58 1.42
CA GLU A 306 -13.13 4.93 1.58
C GLU A 306 -13.95 5.07 2.88
N GLU A 307 -14.75 4.07 3.22
CA GLU A 307 -15.52 4.05 4.47
C GLU A 307 -14.60 3.99 5.69
N LEU A 308 -13.60 3.11 5.69
CA LEU A 308 -12.62 3.03 6.76
C LEU A 308 -11.83 4.33 6.89
N LEU A 309 -11.35 4.91 5.77
CA LEU A 309 -10.62 6.18 5.75
C LEU A 309 -11.46 7.31 6.35
N ALA A 310 -12.75 7.40 6.00
CA ALA A 310 -13.65 8.40 6.56
C ALA A 310 -13.75 8.29 8.08
N ARG A 311 -13.89 7.09 8.62
CA ARG A 311 -13.97 6.81 10.07
C ARG A 311 -12.67 7.20 10.80
N ILE A 312 -11.50 6.80 10.25
CA ILE A 312 -10.19 7.14 10.82
C ILE A 312 -9.95 8.65 10.81
N TYR A 313 -10.25 9.30 9.69
CA TYR A 313 -10.14 10.74 9.55
C TYR A 313 -11.04 11.48 10.54
N ASP A 314 -12.31 11.07 10.68
CA ASP A 314 -13.25 11.72 11.59
C ASP A 314 -12.82 11.56 13.06
N ALA A 315 -12.26 10.41 13.43
CA ALA A 315 -11.68 10.21 14.76
C ALA A 315 -10.52 11.17 15.05
N VAL A 316 -9.64 11.42 14.09
CA VAL A 316 -8.53 12.37 14.23
C VAL A 316 -9.06 13.82 14.25
N ARG A 317 -9.98 14.16 13.36
CA ARG A 317 -10.59 15.49 13.26
C ARG A 317 -11.35 15.89 14.52
N SER A 318 -12.14 14.97 15.07
CA SER A 318 -12.99 15.22 16.25
C SER A 318 -12.25 15.13 17.58
N ALA A 319 -11.02 14.59 17.58
CA ALA A 319 -10.21 14.48 18.79
C ALA A 319 -9.95 15.86 19.41
N SER A 320 -10.47 16.10 20.61
CA SER A 320 -10.44 17.40 21.27
C SER A 320 -9.96 17.36 22.73
N SER A 321 -9.31 16.24 23.12
CA SER A 321 -8.79 16.07 24.47
C SER A 321 -7.83 17.23 24.84
N PRO A 322 -7.99 17.87 26.01
CA PRO A 322 -7.09 18.93 26.46
C PRO A 322 -5.72 18.39 26.93
N ARG A 323 -5.58 17.08 27.01
CA ARG A 323 -4.34 16.38 27.40
C ARG A 323 -4.11 15.21 26.46
N GLY A 324 -2.85 14.99 26.08
CA GLY A 324 -2.46 13.93 25.16
C GLY A 324 -2.76 14.29 23.69
N SER A 325 -3.16 13.30 22.90
CA SER A 325 -3.42 13.47 21.47
C SER A 325 -4.73 14.22 21.20
N ASN A 326 -4.72 15.08 20.19
CA ASN A 326 -5.88 15.77 19.66
C ASN A 326 -5.60 16.30 18.24
N HIS A 327 -6.59 16.87 17.56
CA HIS A 327 -6.45 17.38 16.19
C HIS A 327 -5.34 18.43 15.99
N LEU A 328 -4.89 19.13 17.04
CA LEU A 328 -3.85 20.16 16.94
C LEU A 328 -2.43 19.59 16.98
N ASN A 329 -2.26 18.38 17.49
CA ASN A 329 -0.95 17.76 17.66
C ASN A 329 -0.84 16.36 17.03
N THR A 330 -1.83 15.98 16.22
CA THR A 330 -1.89 14.73 15.51
C THR A 330 -1.87 14.97 14.01
N THR A 331 -0.99 14.29 13.30
CA THR A 331 -0.97 14.24 11.83
C THR A 331 -1.41 12.86 11.38
N LEU A 332 -2.37 12.81 10.43
CA LEU A 332 -2.74 11.59 9.71
C LEU A 332 -2.03 11.60 8.34
N LEU A 333 -1.23 10.57 8.09
CA LEU A 333 -0.63 10.29 6.78
C LEU A 333 -1.39 9.13 6.16
N VAL A 334 -2.01 9.37 5.00
CA VAL A 334 -2.67 8.34 4.18
C VAL A 334 -1.74 8.00 3.03
N THR A 335 -1.39 6.73 2.87
CA THR A 335 -0.47 6.28 1.82
C THR A 335 -0.81 4.86 1.36
N PHE A 336 -0.07 4.38 0.40
CA PHE A 336 -0.14 3.03 -0.15
C PHE A 336 1.23 2.36 -0.05
N ASP A 337 1.27 1.05 -0.07
CA ASP A 337 2.53 0.31 -0.03
C ASP A 337 3.24 0.31 -1.39
N GLU A 338 2.50 0.04 -2.47
CA GLU A 338 2.99 0.06 -3.85
C GLU A 338 1.82 0.27 -4.84
N HIS A 339 2.07 0.22 -6.16
CA HIS A 339 1.11 0.64 -7.19
C HIS A 339 0.16 -0.46 -7.69
N GLY A 340 0.35 -1.73 -7.29
CA GLY A 340 -0.49 -2.87 -7.69
C GLY A 340 -0.58 -3.10 -9.18
N GLY A 341 0.50 -2.85 -9.93
CA GLY A 341 0.49 -2.96 -11.38
C GLY A 341 -0.41 -1.97 -12.10
N THR A 342 -1.11 -1.06 -11.40
CA THR A 342 -1.98 -0.04 -12.00
C THR A 342 -1.16 1.07 -12.65
N TYR A 343 -1.67 1.61 -13.77
CA TYR A 343 -0.94 2.58 -14.60
C TYR A 343 -0.55 3.86 -13.86
N ASP A 344 0.66 4.32 -14.12
CA ASP A 344 1.15 5.66 -13.79
C ASP A 344 2.04 6.18 -14.93
N HIS A 345 2.01 7.48 -15.19
CA HIS A 345 2.76 8.05 -16.32
C HIS A 345 4.13 8.62 -15.92
N ILE A 346 4.42 8.79 -14.62
CA ILE A 346 5.68 9.38 -14.18
C ILE A 346 6.71 8.29 -13.88
N PRO A 347 7.85 8.33 -14.59
CA PRO A 347 8.91 7.35 -14.37
C PRO A 347 9.58 7.53 -13.00
N PRO A 348 9.79 6.43 -12.25
CA PRO A 348 10.53 6.49 -10.98
C PRO A 348 11.99 6.85 -11.18
N GLY A 349 12.56 7.52 -10.17
CA GLY A 349 13.96 7.86 -10.08
C GLY A 349 14.86 6.72 -9.60
N THR A 350 16.16 7.02 -9.47
CA THR A 350 17.13 6.18 -8.77
C THR A 350 17.16 6.52 -7.28
N ALA A 351 17.48 5.54 -6.44
CA ALA A 351 17.65 5.75 -5.01
C ALA A 351 18.87 4.97 -4.50
N PRO A 352 19.52 5.40 -3.41
CA PRO A 352 20.64 4.66 -2.86
C PRO A 352 20.18 3.29 -2.33
N ALA A 353 20.98 2.26 -2.58
CA ALA A 353 20.78 0.96 -1.93
C ALA A 353 20.84 1.11 -0.39
N PRO A 354 20.07 0.34 0.38
CA PRO A 354 20.05 0.43 1.85
C PRO A 354 21.45 0.37 2.47
N THR A 355 22.31 -0.49 1.94
CA THR A 355 23.72 -0.63 2.36
C THR A 355 24.64 -0.53 1.15
N ALA A 356 25.55 0.43 1.18
CA ALA A 356 26.51 0.61 0.10
C ALA A 356 27.40 -0.63 -0.04
N GLY A 357 27.54 -1.13 -1.27
CA GLY A 357 28.36 -2.29 -1.58
C GLY A 357 27.82 -3.66 -1.11
N ALA A 358 26.59 -3.70 -0.60
CA ALA A 358 25.93 -4.96 -0.27
C ALA A 358 25.79 -5.86 -1.53
N PRO A 359 25.76 -7.19 -1.38
CA PRO A 359 25.38 -8.10 -2.46
C PRO A 359 24.02 -7.71 -3.05
N ALA A 360 23.79 -8.07 -4.30
CA ALA A 360 22.46 -7.98 -4.87
C ALA A 360 21.49 -8.92 -4.11
N GLY A 361 20.25 -8.48 -3.96
CA GLY A 361 19.17 -9.29 -3.41
C GLY A 361 18.62 -10.30 -4.40
N GLN A 362 17.41 -10.76 -4.15
CA GLN A 362 16.67 -11.64 -5.06
C GLN A 362 16.69 -11.08 -6.49
N PHE A 363 16.66 -11.94 -7.48
CA PHE A 363 16.71 -11.61 -8.92
C PHE A 363 17.93 -10.77 -9.36
N GLY A 364 18.97 -10.67 -8.53
CA GLY A 364 20.12 -9.81 -8.79
C GLY A 364 19.84 -8.31 -8.64
N PHE A 365 18.69 -7.91 -8.07
CA PHE A 365 18.32 -6.52 -7.87
C PHE A 365 19.20 -5.86 -6.79
N ARG A 366 19.64 -4.61 -7.03
CA ARG A 366 20.56 -3.89 -6.16
C ARG A 366 19.87 -2.84 -5.28
N PHE A 367 18.56 -2.75 -5.33
CA PHE A 367 17.76 -1.73 -4.61
C PHE A 367 18.21 -0.29 -4.93
N ASP A 368 18.58 -0.04 -6.18
CA ASP A 368 19.16 1.22 -6.65
C ASP A 368 18.18 2.07 -7.48
N ARG A 369 16.91 1.72 -7.48
CA ARG A 369 15.79 2.48 -8.05
C ARG A 369 14.53 2.35 -7.23
N LEU A 370 13.66 3.37 -7.36
CA LEU A 370 12.32 3.41 -6.76
C LEU A 370 11.34 2.56 -7.59
N GLY A 371 10.20 2.26 -6.98
CA GLY A 371 9.02 1.77 -7.69
C GLY A 371 8.15 2.92 -8.20
N VAL A 372 6.92 2.62 -8.59
CA VAL A 372 5.98 3.57 -9.18
C VAL A 372 5.41 4.54 -8.13
N ARG A 373 4.86 5.69 -8.56
CA ARG A 373 4.19 6.63 -7.66
C ARG A 373 2.99 6.01 -6.97
N ILE A 374 2.83 6.38 -5.71
CA ILE A 374 1.70 5.99 -4.86
C ILE A 374 1.00 7.24 -4.30
N PRO A 375 -0.33 7.19 -4.09
CA PRO A 375 -1.04 8.30 -3.45
C PRO A 375 -0.52 8.52 -2.04
N THR A 376 -0.19 9.78 -1.70
CA THR A 376 0.20 10.14 -0.33
C THR A 376 -0.37 11.49 0.03
N ILE A 377 -1.04 11.56 1.20
CA ILE A 377 -1.72 12.74 1.71
C ILE A 377 -1.30 12.96 3.16
N VAL A 378 -0.99 14.20 3.52
CA VAL A 378 -0.71 14.61 4.91
C VAL A 378 -1.82 15.52 5.40
N VAL A 379 -2.57 15.04 6.39
CA VAL A 379 -3.70 15.71 7.03
C VAL A 379 -3.28 16.25 8.38
N SER A 380 -3.40 17.55 8.59
CA SER A 380 -3.11 18.19 9.88
C SER A 380 -3.75 19.58 9.95
N ALA A 381 -4.06 20.04 11.16
CA ALA A 381 -4.53 21.41 11.42
C ALA A 381 -3.55 22.49 10.91
N TRP A 382 -2.30 22.15 10.66
CA TRP A 382 -1.22 23.08 10.30
C TRP A 382 -0.89 23.09 8.79
N VAL A 383 -1.65 22.36 7.99
CA VAL A 383 -1.47 22.25 6.53
C VAL A 383 -2.50 23.08 5.81
N PRO A 384 -2.14 24.03 4.92
CA PRO A 384 -3.09 24.77 4.11
C PRO A 384 -3.86 23.84 3.15
N PRO A 385 -5.14 24.13 2.86
CA PRO A 385 -5.86 23.40 1.81
C PRO A 385 -5.20 23.61 0.44
N ARG A 386 -5.34 22.61 -0.45
CA ARG A 386 -4.78 22.59 -1.81
C ARG A 386 -3.25 22.70 -1.85
N THR A 387 -2.56 22.25 -0.81
CA THR A 387 -1.10 22.14 -0.84
C THR A 387 -0.72 20.99 -1.75
N VAL A 388 0.03 21.28 -2.82
CA VAL A 388 0.63 20.27 -3.71
C VAL A 388 2.13 20.29 -3.53
N VAL A 389 2.70 19.12 -3.23
CA VAL A 389 4.14 18.93 -3.07
C VAL A 389 4.68 18.22 -4.31
N ASN A 390 5.46 18.94 -5.12
CA ASN A 390 6.00 18.46 -6.38
C ASN A 390 7.43 17.89 -6.26
N GLU A 391 8.07 18.03 -5.11
CA GLU A 391 9.39 17.46 -4.87
C GLU A 391 9.30 15.95 -4.66
N GLU A 392 10.32 15.24 -5.16
CA GLU A 392 10.41 13.80 -5.03
C GLU A 392 10.53 13.37 -3.56
N HIS A 393 9.61 12.53 -3.14
CA HIS A 393 9.59 11.81 -1.88
C HIS A 393 9.42 10.31 -2.15
N TRP A 394 9.74 9.50 -1.17
CA TRP A 394 9.49 8.07 -1.21
C TRP A 394 9.08 7.52 0.16
N ALA A 395 8.67 6.28 0.24
CA ALA A 395 8.04 5.74 1.45
C ALA A 395 8.94 5.89 2.70
N THR A 396 10.27 5.73 2.59
CA THR A 396 11.21 5.97 3.69
C THR A 396 11.36 7.45 4.10
N SER A 397 10.71 8.39 3.42
CA SER A 397 10.56 9.78 3.89
C SER A 397 9.85 9.85 5.25
N VAL A 398 9.01 8.87 5.57
CA VAL A 398 8.38 8.76 6.89
C VAL A 398 9.44 8.48 7.97
N ILE A 399 10.32 7.50 7.75
CA ILE A 399 11.42 7.21 8.68
C ILE A 399 12.28 8.48 8.87
N ALA A 400 12.69 9.12 7.77
CA ALA A 400 13.53 10.34 7.83
C ALA A 400 12.87 11.45 8.65
N THR A 401 11.57 11.71 8.42
CA THR A 401 10.81 12.75 9.13
C THR A 401 10.69 12.45 10.62
N LEU A 402 10.27 11.24 10.98
CA LEU A 402 10.06 10.86 12.38
C LEU A 402 11.40 10.76 13.13
N ARG A 403 12.44 10.26 12.48
CA ARG A 403 13.79 10.22 13.04
C ARG A 403 14.30 11.61 13.39
N GLU A 404 14.12 12.60 12.55
CA GLU A 404 14.52 13.97 12.82
C GLU A 404 13.65 14.61 13.90
N LYS A 405 12.34 14.51 13.76
CA LYS A 405 11.37 15.10 14.70
C LYS A 405 11.54 14.57 16.12
N TRP A 406 11.67 13.28 16.28
CA TRP A 406 11.74 12.63 17.59
C TRP A 406 13.16 12.28 18.04
N ARG A 407 14.17 12.68 17.27
CA ARG A 407 15.60 12.48 17.57
C ARG A 407 15.95 11.00 17.81
N LEU A 408 15.50 10.12 16.91
CA LEU A 408 15.65 8.68 17.03
C LEU A 408 17.07 8.16 16.65
N GLY A 409 18.05 9.03 16.61
CA GLY A 409 19.43 8.67 16.32
C GLY A 409 19.82 8.74 14.84
N PRO A 410 20.86 8.04 14.41
CA PRO A 410 21.33 8.07 13.02
C PRO A 410 20.34 7.34 12.09
N PRO A 411 20.43 7.55 10.76
CA PRO A 411 19.65 6.81 9.79
C PRO A 411 19.74 5.29 9.99
N LEU A 412 18.65 4.58 9.72
CA LEU A 412 18.61 3.13 9.69
C LEU A 412 19.45 2.58 8.55
N THR A 413 19.34 3.23 7.37
CA THR A 413 20.00 2.83 6.13
C THR A 413 20.41 4.05 5.31
N ALA A 414 21.15 3.84 4.23
CA ALA A 414 21.44 4.90 3.28
C ALA A 414 20.17 5.38 2.54
N ARG A 415 19.10 4.56 2.48
CA ARG A 415 17.83 4.89 1.86
C ARG A 415 17.14 6.03 2.63
N ASP A 416 16.88 5.86 3.92
CA ASP A 416 16.25 6.89 4.75
C ASP A 416 17.19 8.08 5.04
N ALA A 417 18.51 7.88 4.95
CA ALA A 417 19.47 8.98 5.04
C ALA A 417 19.37 9.97 3.88
N ALA A 418 18.98 9.49 2.71
CA ALA A 418 18.83 10.30 1.50
C ALA A 418 17.39 10.78 1.27
N ALA A 419 16.42 10.21 1.98
CA ALA A 419 15.01 10.57 1.85
C ALA A 419 14.75 12.00 2.34
N ARG A 420 13.95 12.75 1.57
CA ARG A 420 13.48 14.08 1.96
C ARG A 420 12.43 13.96 3.06
N THR A 421 12.47 14.84 4.05
CA THR A 421 11.40 14.95 5.05
C THR A 421 10.19 15.70 4.48
N PHE A 422 9.02 15.48 5.04
CA PHE A 422 7.78 16.18 4.62
C PHE A 422 7.34 17.29 5.58
N THR A 423 8.25 17.79 6.40
CA THR A 423 7.93 18.82 7.42
C THR A 423 7.53 20.18 6.82
N ASP A 424 7.90 20.45 5.58
CA ASP A 424 7.68 21.73 4.90
C ASP A 424 6.20 22.00 4.56
N VAL A 425 5.30 21.01 4.75
CA VAL A 425 3.86 21.20 4.55
C VAL A 425 3.15 21.91 5.70
N PHE A 426 3.77 21.95 6.91
CA PHE A 426 3.17 22.57 8.10
C PHE A 426 3.46 24.08 8.15
N THR A 427 2.78 24.85 7.31
CA THR A 427 3.11 26.26 7.06
C THR A 427 2.16 27.27 7.68
N LEU A 428 1.03 26.82 8.26
CA LEU A 428 0.07 27.73 8.88
C LEU A 428 0.60 28.31 10.20
N GLU A 429 0.47 29.62 10.37
CA GLU A 429 0.81 30.32 11.63
C GLU A 429 -0.24 30.05 12.73
N SER A 430 -1.47 29.74 12.31
CA SER A 430 -2.59 29.36 13.17
C SER A 430 -3.25 28.11 12.63
N PRO A 431 -3.66 27.16 13.49
CA PRO A 431 -4.24 25.91 13.02
C PRO A 431 -5.62 26.15 12.41
N GLN A 432 -5.97 25.35 11.42
CA GLN A 432 -7.34 25.22 10.93
C GLN A 432 -8.24 24.71 12.06
N ALA A 433 -9.41 25.31 12.24
CA ALA A 433 -10.41 24.76 13.15
C ALA A 433 -11.04 23.49 12.55
N PRO A 434 -11.44 22.50 13.38
CA PRO A 434 -12.05 21.26 12.87
C PRO A 434 -13.28 21.48 11.99
N GLU A 435 -14.02 22.59 12.20
CA GLU A 435 -15.19 22.99 11.42
C GLU A 435 -14.83 23.39 9.98
N ASP A 436 -13.58 23.82 9.75
CA ASP A 436 -13.09 24.21 8.43
C ASP A 436 -12.50 23.01 7.64
N TRP A 437 -12.35 21.86 8.30
CA TRP A 437 -11.87 20.64 7.65
C TRP A 437 -12.95 20.03 6.76
N PRO A 438 -12.60 19.38 5.64
CA PRO A 438 -13.58 18.70 4.81
C PRO A 438 -14.45 17.71 5.59
N GLU A 439 -15.71 17.58 5.19
CA GLU A 439 -16.65 16.56 5.69
C GLU A 439 -17.07 15.61 4.56
N PRO A 440 -16.14 14.77 4.07
CA PRO A 440 -16.47 13.87 2.99
C PRO A 440 -17.44 12.79 3.46
N VAL A 441 -18.32 12.38 2.54
CA VAL A 441 -19.23 11.25 2.76
C VAL A 441 -18.81 10.11 1.87
N ALA A 442 -18.43 8.99 2.48
CA ALA A 442 -18.12 7.78 1.74
C ALA A 442 -19.34 7.30 0.95
N ARG A 443 -19.11 6.81 -0.25
CA ARG A 443 -20.15 6.14 -1.01
C ARG A 443 -20.45 4.79 -0.37
N PRO A 444 -21.74 4.34 -0.36
CA PRO A 444 -22.10 3.10 0.30
C PRO A 444 -21.43 1.91 -0.40
N VAL A 445 -20.90 0.99 0.38
CA VAL A 445 -20.44 -0.31 -0.11
C VAL A 445 -21.65 -1.13 -0.51
N PRO A 446 -21.75 -1.66 -1.74
CA PRO A 446 -22.84 -2.54 -2.12
C PRO A 446 -22.90 -3.77 -1.20
N PRO A 447 -24.09 -4.25 -0.84
CA PRO A 447 -24.19 -5.41 0.04
C PRO A 447 -23.63 -6.67 -0.65
N LEU A 448 -22.77 -7.39 0.06
CA LEU A 448 -22.31 -8.71 -0.35
C LEU A 448 -23.46 -9.71 -0.20
N HIS A 449 -23.77 -10.46 -1.26
CA HIS A 449 -24.69 -11.57 -1.17
C HIS A 449 -23.91 -12.81 -0.72
N GLU A 450 -24.17 -13.30 0.49
CA GLU A 450 -23.44 -14.45 1.10
C GLU A 450 -23.34 -15.68 0.18
N SER A 451 -24.34 -15.91 -0.69
CA SER A 451 -24.31 -17.00 -1.66
C SER A 451 -23.24 -16.88 -2.75
N LEU A 452 -22.59 -15.71 -2.86
CA LEU A 452 -21.50 -15.48 -3.80
C LEU A 452 -20.12 -15.72 -3.18
N VAL A 453 -20.03 -15.85 -1.84
CA VAL A 453 -18.78 -16.15 -1.15
C VAL A 453 -18.34 -17.58 -1.45
N ARG A 454 -17.18 -17.72 -2.05
CA ARG A 454 -16.63 -19.03 -2.50
C ARG A 454 -15.33 -19.35 -1.77
N LEU A 455 -15.47 -19.74 -0.50
CA LEU A 455 -14.33 -20.21 0.31
C LEU A 455 -13.73 -21.53 -0.19
N ASP A 456 -14.34 -22.18 -1.17
CA ASP A 456 -13.87 -23.36 -1.87
C ASP A 456 -12.93 -23.05 -3.06
N ALA A 457 -12.69 -21.77 -3.36
CA ALA A 457 -11.74 -21.36 -4.39
C ALA A 457 -10.26 -21.49 -3.89
N PRO A 458 -9.30 -21.73 -4.81
CA PRO A 458 -7.88 -21.72 -4.47
C PRO A 458 -7.43 -20.34 -3.99
N LEU A 459 -6.34 -20.30 -3.21
CA LEU A 459 -5.75 -19.06 -2.73
C LEU A 459 -5.04 -18.29 -3.85
N GLY A 460 -5.19 -16.97 -3.90
CA GLY A 460 -4.34 -16.06 -4.67
C GLY A 460 -2.89 -16.02 -4.12
N SER A 461 -1.95 -15.41 -4.88
CA SER A 461 -0.53 -15.34 -4.51
C SER A 461 -0.31 -14.60 -3.20
N HIS A 462 -0.97 -13.45 -3.01
CA HIS A 462 -0.88 -12.64 -1.81
C HIS A 462 -1.39 -13.40 -0.57
N ALA A 463 -2.60 -13.96 -0.62
CA ALA A 463 -3.16 -14.75 0.47
C ALA A 463 -2.27 -15.95 0.84
N ARG A 464 -1.72 -16.64 -0.16
CA ARG A 464 -0.75 -17.73 0.09
C ARG A 464 0.47 -17.25 0.86
N ALA A 465 1.03 -16.09 0.50
CA ALA A 465 2.19 -15.52 1.17
C ALA A 465 1.90 -15.23 2.64
N VAL A 466 0.77 -14.62 2.96
CA VAL A 466 0.37 -14.31 4.34
C VAL A 466 0.17 -15.59 5.15
N PHE A 467 -0.57 -16.57 4.62
CA PHE A 467 -0.81 -17.85 5.34
C PHE A 467 0.48 -18.66 5.51
N ALA A 468 1.38 -18.67 4.51
CA ALA A 468 2.67 -19.31 4.62
C ALA A 468 3.54 -18.65 5.70
N GLY A 469 3.58 -17.31 5.74
CA GLY A 469 4.26 -16.56 6.78
C GLY A 469 3.73 -16.89 8.19
N ALA A 470 2.42 -16.95 8.37
CA ALA A 470 1.80 -17.33 9.63
C ALA A 470 2.18 -18.76 10.07
N LEU A 471 2.12 -19.73 9.15
CA LEU A 471 2.51 -21.13 9.45
C LEU A 471 4.00 -21.26 9.77
N ALA A 472 4.86 -20.55 9.04
CA ALA A 472 6.30 -20.51 9.31
C ALA A 472 6.58 -19.97 10.72
N LEU A 473 5.95 -18.86 11.07
CA LEU A 473 6.08 -18.26 12.41
C LEU A 473 5.58 -19.21 13.49
N GLY A 474 4.44 -19.87 13.30
CA GLY A 474 3.93 -20.89 14.23
C GLY A 474 4.93 -22.01 14.44
N THR A 475 5.55 -22.48 13.36
CA THR A 475 6.59 -23.54 13.41
C THR A 475 7.79 -23.09 14.22
N GLU A 476 8.31 -21.87 14.01
CA GLU A 476 9.42 -21.32 14.79
C GLU A 476 9.09 -21.18 16.28
N LEU A 477 7.83 -20.93 16.62
CA LEU A 477 7.36 -20.79 17.98
C LEU A 477 7.06 -22.12 18.66
N GLY A 478 7.15 -23.22 17.91
CA GLY A 478 6.76 -24.54 18.40
C GLY A 478 5.25 -24.70 18.65
N VAL A 479 4.44 -23.83 18.03
CA VAL A 479 2.98 -23.98 18.00
C VAL A 479 2.66 -25.06 16.97
N PRO A 480 1.83 -26.07 17.31
CA PRO A 480 1.44 -27.08 16.35
C PRO A 480 0.74 -26.47 15.13
N THR A 481 1.34 -26.61 13.96
CA THR A 481 0.75 -26.16 12.70
C THR A 481 0.19 -27.37 11.96
N PRO A 482 -1.05 -27.30 11.45
CA PRO A 482 -1.60 -28.40 10.67
C PRO A 482 -0.84 -28.56 9.35
N PRO A 483 -0.65 -29.79 8.87
CA PRO A 483 -0.07 -30.01 7.56
C PRO A 483 -1.05 -29.58 6.48
N ILE A 484 -0.71 -28.52 5.75
CA ILE A 484 -1.51 -28.00 4.63
C ILE A 484 -0.60 -27.64 3.45
N ASP A 485 -1.03 -27.99 2.25
CA ASP A 485 -0.38 -27.54 1.01
C ASP A 485 -1.13 -26.32 0.47
N LEU A 486 -0.59 -25.12 0.74
CA LEU A 486 -1.19 -23.85 0.32
C LEU A 486 -1.24 -23.67 -1.20
N SER A 487 -0.47 -24.46 -1.98
CA SER A 487 -0.52 -24.40 -3.46
C SER A 487 -1.82 -24.97 -4.04
N THR A 488 -2.49 -25.84 -3.26
CA THR A 488 -3.72 -26.52 -3.65
C THR A 488 -4.87 -26.25 -2.67
N ALA A 489 -4.59 -25.63 -1.55
CA ALA A 489 -5.60 -25.36 -0.52
C ALA A 489 -6.65 -24.36 -1.00
N THR A 490 -7.87 -24.58 -0.55
CA THR A 490 -8.93 -23.57 -0.64
C THR A 490 -8.79 -22.58 0.51
N GLY A 491 -9.41 -21.40 0.37
CA GLY A 491 -9.41 -20.43 1.43
C GLY A 491 -10.03 -20.90 2.73
N ALA A 492 -11.10 -21.66 2.69
CA ALA A 492 -11.68 -22.26 3.89
C ALA A 492 -10.66 -23.14 4.63
N GLN A 493 -9.92 -23.99 3.88
CA GLN A 493 -8.89 -24.86 4.45
C GLN A 493 -7.73 -24.07 5.06
N ALA A 494 -7.30 -22.99 4.37
CA ALA A 494 -6.21 -22.16 4.86
C ALA A 494 -6.62 -21.36 6.10
N LEU A 495 -7.79 -20.73 6.08
CA LEU A 495 -8.33 -20.03 7.25
C LEU A 495 -8.48 -20.95 8.47
N ASP A 496 -9.07 -22.15 8.30
CA ASP A 496 -9.20 -23.13 9.38
C ASP A 496 -7.83 -23.56 9.93
N ALA A 497 -6.83 -23.70 9.05
CA ALA A 497 -5.49 -24.08 9.45
C ALA A 497 -4.74 -23.02 10.27
N VAL A 498 -4.98 -21.74 10.01
CA VAL A 498 -4.20 -20.63 10.64
C VAL A 498 -4.97 -19.87 11.71
N HIS A 499 -6.29 -19.94 11.75
CA HIS A 499 -7.12 -19.11 12.64
C HIS A 499 -6.69 -19.21 14.12
N GLY A 500 -6.64 -20.41 14.68
CA GLY A 500 -6.21 -20.61 16.07
C GLY A 500 -4.76 -20.18 16.33
N LEU A 501 -3.89 -20.36 15.33
CA LEU A 501 -2.50 -19.93 15.41
C LEU A 501 -2.39 -18.39 15.45
N LEU A 502 -3.12 -17.69 14.59
CA LEU A 502 -3.13 -16.23 14.55
C LEU A 502 -3.68 -15.63 15.84
N ASP A 503 -4.71 -16.24 16.39
CA ASP A 503 -5.27 -15.88 17.70
C ASP A 503 -4.27 -16.01 18.85
N ASP A 504 -3.38 -16.99 18.79
CA ASP A 504 -2.34 -17.16 19.80
C ASP A 504 -1.18 -16.19 19.60
N LEU A 505 -0.87 -15.83 18.34
CA LEU A 505 0.16 -14.86 18.00
C LEU A 505 -0.25 -13.42 18.34
N PHE A 506 -1.48 -13.05 18.02
CA PHE A 506 -2.03 -11.70 18.21
C PHE A 506 -3.25 -11.71 19.15
N PRO A 507 -3.06 -11.96 20.45
CA PRO A 507 -4.19 -12.22 21.36
C PRO A 507 -5.13 -11.03 21.57
N ARG A 508 -4.74 -9.82 21.17
CA ARG A 508 -5.59 -8.61 21.25
C ARG A 508 -6.34 -8.29 19.96
N LEU A 509 -6.13 -9.08 18.89
CA LEU A 509 -6.90 -9.00 17.65
C LEU A 509 -8.07 -9.99 17.62
N LYS A 510 -8.26 -10.79 18.68
CA LYS A 510 -9.42 -11.65 18.82
C LYS A 510 -10.68 -10.79 18.89
N GLY A 511 -11.58 -10.95 17.93
CA GLY A 511 -12.89 -10.32 17.91
C GLY A 511 -13.83 -10.86 18.98
#